data_db25677ff1244706f8b528a5326d5507
#
_entry.id   db25677ff1244706f8b528a5326d5507
#
_cell.length_a   1.000
_cell.length_b   1.000
_cell.length_c   1.000
_cell.angle_alpha   90.00
_cell.angle_beta   90.00
_cell.angle_gamma   90.00
#
_symmetry.space_group_name_H-M   'P 1'
#
loop_
_entity.id
_entity.type
_entity.pdbx_description
1 polymer ?
#
loop_
_entity_poly.entity_id
_entity_poly.type
_entity_poly.pdbx_seq_one_letter_code
_entity_poly.pdbx_strand_id
1 'polypeptide(L)'
;MGLAALIGLVGTSHGQGVQTASPRLTIREVAPASVELSGGEVRILPNASSAAGLVGDQVNAHAAVSGSTAFVVWQDNAVDGDGLGIGSRVLNLQTGSASPQIHRVNQQGLFNQENPTVLTLADGSAVVAWQSGKPGKQSIHARRLSRAGVPQGDEWVLSEAPLGSHEAPVLAELPGRGFAMAWQAIGSDGVSSKIHLQTFNASGSPSTARRIIGTSALVDRSPTLSVLPNGALAVAWVAEQASADVLSLGGQATRREANSDIFAQILQADGTSVSPIWVNGSPSPCDRPSMATLPSGKLLIGWSEYDLDAKSSWDIRATTVTASGIIQGSPVTLNDFRAYDQTALRITAGSEGALAVWSTRGADGSGLGVAAKAITASGLPAGDELVLNQTRKNDQFAPTAVATADGYRAIWSDFTGVSTGVDLSARDLKKTSVAARQKLNLSWETVVGAKYRLESSTDLVHWTAVQATQTATSTSQSASIDAGAAAQSYFRVQSDR
;
A
#
# COMPACT_ATOMS: atom_id res chain seq x y z
N MET A 1 -20.53 12.65 -8.67
CA MET A 1 -21.53 12.62 -9.78
C MET A 1 -20.76 12.18 -11.00
N GLY A 2 -21.12 11.01 -11.57
CA GLY A 2 -20.36 10.42 -12.67
C GLY A 2 -20.59 11.18 -13.97
N LEU A 3 -19.52 11.42 -14.69
CA LEU A 3 -19.55 11.94 -16.06
C LEU A 3 -20.11 10.82 -16.97
N ALA A 4 -21.28 10.96 -17.51
CA ALA A 4 -21.80 10.06 -18.53
C ALA A 4 -21.33 10.54 -19.91
N ALA A 5 -20.34 9.89 -20.51
CA ALA A 5 -19.96 10.11 -21.90
C ALA A 5 -20.84 9.27 -22.81
N LEU A 6 -21.69 9.89 -23.60
CA LEU A 6 -22.46 9.22 -24.65
C LEU A 6 -21.68 9.32 -25.98
N ILE A 7 -21.35 8.18 -26.57
CA ILE A 7 -20.67 8.10 -27.88
C ILE A 7 -21.75 8.09 -28.96
N GLY A 8 -21.85 9.18 -29.73
CA GLY A 8 -22.72 9.26 -30.89
C GLY A 8 -21.93 9.20 -32.19
N LEU A 9 -22.10 8.16 -32.99
CA LEU A 9 -21.63 8.07 -34.36
C LEU A 9 -22.70 8.67 -35.29
N VAL A 10 -22.40 9.76 -35.98
CA VAL A 10 -23.25 10.24 -37.09
C VAL A 10 -22.44 10.13 -38.34
N GLY A 11 -22.71 9.09 -39.13
CA GLY A 11 -22.27 9.00 -40.50
C GLY A 11 -23.32 9.61 -41.43
N THR A 12 -23.02 10.67 -42.20
CA THR A 12 -23.84 11.11 -43.30
C THR A 12 -23.43 10.35 -44.57
N SER A 13 -24.32 9.45 -45.01
CA SER A 13 -24.16 8.74 -46.28
C SER A 13 -24.81 9.51 -47.41
N HIS A 14 -24.05 9.93 -48.44
CA HIS A 14 -24.55 10.08 -49.80
C HIS A 14 -23.46 9.59 -50.77
N GLY A 15 -23.76 8.56 -51.55
CA GLY A 15 -22.99 8.12 -52.72
C GLY A 15 -22.32 6.75 -52.57
N GLN A 16 -22.67 5.84 -53.46
CA GLN A 16 -22.19 4.46 -53.59
C GLN A 16 -20.67 4.30 -53.57
N GLY A 17 -20.19 3.35 -52.79
CA GLY A 17 -18.86 2.78 -52.91
C GLY A 17 -18.04 2.79 -51.62
N VAL A 18 -17.82 1.59 -51.08
CA VAL A 18 -16.92 1.24 -50.00
C VAL A 18 -17.35 1.79 -48.61
N GLN A 19 -17.92 0.92 -47.78
CA GLN A 19 -18.11 1.17 -46.36
C GLN A 19 -16.73 1.32 -45.70
N THR A 20 -16.27 2.55 -45.55
CA THR A 20 -15.18 2.84 -44.62
C THR A 20 -15.78 2.87 -43.21
N ALA A 21 -15.37 1.98 -42.35
CA ALA A 21 -15.78 1.97 -40.93
C ALA A 21 -15.50 3.37 -40.34
N SER A 22 -16.49 3.95 -39.68
CA SER A 22 -16.30 5.20 -38.95
C SER A 22 -15.22 4.98 -37.88
N PRO A 23 -14.30 5.94 -37.70
CA PRO A 23 -13.24 5.80 -36.71
C PRO A 23 -13.83 5.56 -35.31
N ARG A 24 -13.41 4.48 -34.68
CA ARG A 24 -13.86 4.12 -33.33
C ARG A 24 -13.09 4.98 -32.34
N LEU A 25 -13.80 5.91 -31.70
CA LEU A 25 -13.23 6.74 -30.66
C LEU A 25 -13.13 5.93 -29.34
N THR A 26 -11.94 5.79 -28.83
CA THR A 26 -11.70 5.19 -27.49
C THR A 26 -11.40 6.34 -26.52
N ILE A 27 -12.21 6.46 -25.48
CA ILE A 27 -11.99 7.41 -24.39
C ILE A 27 -11.32 6.65 -23.26
N ARG A 28 -10.13 7.08 -22.89
CA ARG A 28 -9.47 6.67 -21.67
C ARG A 28 -9.53 7.85 -20.72
N GLU A 29 -10.39 7.73 -19.70
CA GLU A 29 -10.38 8.68 -18.59
C GLU A 29 -9.01 8.58 -17.92
N VAL A 30 -8.23 9.66 -17.93
CA VAL A 30 -7.06 9.74 -17.09
C VAL A 30 -7.59 9.92 -15.69
N ALA A 31 -7.39 8.92 -14.85
CA ALA A 31 -7.76 9.02 -13.45
C ALA A 31 -7.26 10.34 -12.88
N PRO A 32 -8.01 11.01 -12.01
CA PRO A 32 -7.61 12.30 -11.45
C PRO A 32 -6.21 12.15 -10.88
N ALA A 33 -5.33 13.08 -11.24
CA ALA A 33 -3.98 13.10 -10.73
C ALA A 33 -4.06 13.18 -9.20
N SER A 34 -3.36 12.31 -8.57
CA SER A 34 -3.64 11.99 -7.20
C SER A 34 -2.62 12.56 -6.24
N VAL A 35 -1.33 12.47 -6.56
CA VAL A 35 -0.23 13.01 -5.74
C VAL A 35 0.95 13.41 -6.61
N GLU A 36 1.70 14.40 -6.14
CA GLU A 36 2.98 14.81 -6.71
C GLU A 36 4.03 14.93 -5.61
N LEU A 37 5.30 14.77 -5.97
CA LEU A 37 6.40 14.95 -5.03
C LEU A 37 6.46 16.41 -4.56
N SER A 38 6.59 16.63 -3.26
CA SER A 38 6.69 17.95 -2.65
C SER A 38 7.95 18.05 -1.80
N GLY A 39 8.77 19.03 -2.12
CA GLY A 39 10.03 19.24 -1.42
C GLY A 39 11.10 18.20 -1.71
N GLY A 40 12.21 18.31 -0.99
CA GLY A 40 13.32 17.36 -1.03
C GLY A 40 13.17 16.20 -0.08
N GLU A 41 14.05 15.23 -0.23
CA GLU A 41 14.25 14.17 0.73
C GLU A 41 14.84 14.74 2.02
N VAL A 42 14.33 14.35 3.17
CA VAL A 42 14.79 14.77 4.49
C VAL A 42 15.11 13.58 5.37
N ARG A 43 16.17 13.69 6.15
CA ARG A 43 16.47 12.68 7.17
C ARG A 43 15.61 12.89 8.40
N ILE A 44 15.06 11.82 8.92
CA ILE A 44 14.26 11.82 10.15
C ILE A 44 15.17 11.79 11.37
N LEU A 45 16.30 11.10 11.27
CA LEU A 45 17.24 10.92 12.37
C LEU A 45 18.37 11.94 12.25
N PRO A 46 18.94 12.44 13.39
CA PRO A 46 20.07 13.35 13.36
C PRO A 46 21.31 12.64 12.76
N ASN A 47 22.13 13.38 12.04
CA ASN A 47 23.38 12.84 11.53
C ASN A 47 24.27 12.34 12.68
N ALA A 48 24.95 11.22 12.49
CA ALA A 48 25.89 10.65 13.46
C ALA A 48 27.07 11.60 13.82
N SER A 49 27.30 12.65 13.02
CA SER A 49 28.25 13.70 13.33
C SER A 49 27.79 14.66 14.45
N SER A 50 26.49 14.63 14.81
CA SER A 50 26.00 15.34 15.99
C SER A 50 26.14 14.43 17.23
N ALA A 51 26.41 15.00 18.39
CA ALA A 51 26.55 14.27 19.66
C ALA A 51 25.26 13.49 20.07
N ALA A 52 24.17 13.59 19.29
CA ALA A 52 22.89 12.89 19.43
C ALA A 52 22.63 11.90 18.30
N GLY A 53 23.60 11.67 17.36
CA GLY A 53 23.43 10.72 16.26
C GLY A 53 23.47 9.30 16.78
N LEU A 54 22.48 8.48 16.35
CA LEU A 54 22.53 7.04 16.58
C LEU A 54 23.54 6.42 15.62
N VAL A 55 24.48 5.67 16.18
CA VAL A 55 25.38 4.80 15.40
C VAL A 55 24.68 3.46 15.30
N GLY A 56 24.54 2.93 14.10
CA GLY A 56 23.91 1.63 13.87
C GLY A 56 22.85 1.64 12.78
N ASP A 57 22.05 0.58 12.73
CA ASP A 57 21.03 0.39 11.72
C ASP A 57 19.64 0.66 12.28
N GLN A 58 18.90 1.55 11.60
CA GLN A 58 17.52 1.85 11.88
C GLN A 58 16.68 1.36 10.70
N VAL A 59 15.93 0.29 10.92
CA VAL A 59 15.21 -0.43 9.86
C VAL A 59 13.76 -0.74 10.24
N ASN A 60 12.95 -1.14 9.25
CA ASN A 60 11.56 -1.54 9.44
C ASN A 60 10.73 -0.48 10.15
N ALA A 61 10.80 0.75 9.65
CA ALA A 61 9.99 1.83 10.19
C ALA A 61 8.49 1.57 10.03
N HIS A 62 7.73 1.90 11.06
CA HIS A 62 6.27 1.96 11.02
C HIS A 62 5.83 3.31 11.59
N ALA A 63 4.72 3.86 11.08
CA ALA A 63 4.26 5.18 11.51
C ALA A 63 2.74 5.26 11.62
N ALA A 64 2.27 6.08 12.58
CA ALA A 64 0.86 6.41 12.77
C ALA A 64 0.70 7.88 13.09
N VAL A 65 -0.49 8.45 12.82
CA VAL A 65 -0.75 9.89 12.93
C VAL A 65 -1.91 10.18 13.86
N SER A 66 -1.72 11.18 14.74
CA SER A 66 -2.78 11.84 15.48
C SER A 66 -2.70 13.36 15.27
N GLY A 67 -3.68 13.93 14.58
CA GLY A 67 -3.68 15.33 14.20
C GLY A 67 -2.48 15.66 13.29
N SER A 68 -1.61 16.57 13.75
CA SER A 68 -0.37 16.93 13.06
C SER A 68 0.87 16.20 13.57
N THR A 69 0.72 15.23 14.46
CA THR A 69 1.84 14.49 15.04
C THR A 69 1.91 13.10 14.41
N ALA A 70 3.03 12.77 13.78
CA ALA A 70 3.35 11.40 13.37
C ALA A 70 4.27 10.76 14.41
N PHE A 71 3.89 9.57 14.86
CA PHE A 71 4.72 8.68 15.67
C PHE A 71 5.44 7.75 14.73
N VAL A 72 6.77 7.75 14.75
CA VAL A 72 7.62 6.85 13.96
C VAL A 72 8.34 5.92 14.90
N VAL A 73 8.28 4.63 14.64
CA VAL A 73 8.97 3.57 15.40
C VAL A 73 9.79 2.72 14.45
N TRP A 74 10.90 2.15 14.90
CA TRP A 74 11.80 1.35 14.08
C TRP A 74 12.57 0.33 14.91
N GLN A 75 13.15 -0.66 14.25
CA GLN A 75 14.16 -1.54 14.83
C GLN A 75 15.51 -0.82 14.85
N ASP A 76 16.23 -0.93 15.94
CA ASP A 76 17.47 -0.22 16.18
C ASP A 76 18.50 -1.13 16.87
N ASN A 77 19.68 -1.31 16.27
CA ASN A 77 20.72 -2.17 16.84
C ASN A 77 21.64 -1.44 17.84
N ALA A 78 21.35 -0.19 18.19
CA ALA A 78 22.17 0.61 19.10
C ALA A 78 21.40 1.18 20.30
N VAL A 79 20.06 1.09 20.31
CA VAL A 79 19.22 1.84 21.27
C VAL A 79 19.17 1.23 22.66
N ASP A 80 19.39 -0.09 22.83
CA ASP A 80 19.22 -0.79 24.11
C ASP A 80 20.42 -1.59 24.62
N GLY A 81 21.45 -1.79 23.79
CA GLY A 81 22.71 -2.36 24.19
C GLY A 81 22.82 -3.88 24.05
N ASP A 82 21.76 -4.59 23.62
CA ASP A 82 21.79 -6.04 23.35
C ASP A 82 20.87 -6.40 22.17
N GLY A 83 21.45 -6.65 21.01
CA GLY A 83 20.70 -7.03 19.82
C GLY A 83 19.92 -5.86 19.21
N LEU A 84 18.64 -6.11 18.88
CA LEU A 84 17.73 -5.12 18.32
C LEU A 84 16.78 -4.62 19.41
N GLY A 85 16.70 -3.30 19.58
CA GLY A 85 15.69 -2.62 20.39
C GLY A 85 14.67 -1.85 19.53
N ILE A 86 13.71 -1.19 20.16
CA ILE A 86 12.69 -0.37 19.50
C ILE A 86 12.97 1.10 19.79
N GLY A 87 13.32 1.84 18.74
CA GLY A 87 13.43 3.29 18.75
C GLY A 87 12.11 3.97 18.40
N SER A 88 11.90 5.19 18.90
CA SER A 88 10.77 6.03 18.50
C SER A 88 11.12 7.52 18.45
N ARG A 89 10.42 8.23 17.58
CA ARG A 89 10.48 9.69 17.43
C ARG A 89 9.16 10.24 16.94
N VAL A 90 8.83 11.47 17.34
CA VAL A 90 7.66 12.16 16.78
C VAL A 90 8.07 13.22 15.78
N LEU A 91 7.26 13.37 14.72
CA LEU A 91 7.41 14.38 13.68
C LEU A 91 6.19 15.28 13.70
N ASN A 92 6.42 16.58 13.60
CA ASN A 92 5.36 17.54 13.33
C ASN A 92 5.14 17.62 11.81
N LEU A 93 4.00 17.19 11.33
CA LEU A 93 3.67 17.10 9.89
C LEU A 93 3.42 18.48 9.26
N GLN A 94 3.09 19.53 10.07
CA GLN A 94 2.88 20.88 9.55
C GLN A 94 4.20 21.62 9.33
N THR A 95 5.13 21.47 10.26
CA THR A 95 6.43 22.14 10.18
C THR A 95 7.52 21.31 9.54
N GLY A 96 7.28 20.01 9.38
CA GLY A 96 8.29 19.04 8.93
C GLY A 96 9.36 18.74 9.97
N SER A 97 9.30 19.33 11.18
CA SER A 97 10.32 19.17 12.20
C SER A 97 10.14 17.87 13.00
N ALA A 98 11.25 17.25 13.34
CA ALA A 98 11.31 16.11 14.24
C ALA A 98 11.56 16.58 15.69
N SER A 99 11.03 15.84 16.68
CA SER A 99 11.38 16.10 18.08
C SER A 99 12.90 15.97 18.30
N PRO A 100 13.50 16.74 19.21
CA PRO A 100 14.93 16.64 19.46
C PRO A 100 15.35 15.30 20.08
N GLN A 101 14.41 14.61 20.73
CA GLN A 101 14.70 13.37 21.46
C GLN A 101 14.25 12.16 20.69
N ILE A 102 15.08 11.12 20.73
CA ILE A 102 14.79 9.75 20.35
C ILE A 102 14.57 8.96 21.63
N HIS A 103 13.53 8.15 21.67
CA HIS A 103 13.20 7.36 22.83
C HIS A 103 13.40 5.87 22.55
N ARG A 104 14.01 5.16 23.49
CA ARG A 104 13.90 3.72 23.56
C ARG A 104 12.51 3.35 24.06
N VAL A 105 11.78 2.51 23.33
CA VAL A 105 10.42 2.10 23.70
C VAL A 105 10.42 0.91 24.62
N ASN A 106 11.19 -0.14 24.29
CA ASN A 106 11.29 -1.35 25.09
C ASN A 106 12.04 -1.11 26.43
N GLN A 107 11.55 -1.74 27.50
CA GLN A 107 12.23 -1.77 28.80
C GLN A 107 13.18 -2.96 28.90
N GLN A 108 12.72 -4.14 28.46
CA GLN A 108 13.56 -5.32 28.35
C GLN A 108 14.58 -5.15 27.23
N GLY A 109 15.84 -5.36 27.51
CA GLY A 109 16.93 -5.26 26.53
C GLY A 109 17.54 -6.61 26.17
N LEU A 110 17.06 -7.74 26.74
CA LEU A 110 17.59 -9.05 26.40
C LEU A 110 17.04 -9.57 25.08
N PHE A 111 17.91 -10.05 24.21
CA PHE A 111 17.60 -10.56 22.87
C PHE A 111 17.03 -9.48 21.95
N ASN A 112 16.44 -9.91 20.82
CA ASN A 112 15.91 -9.01 19.84
C ASN A 112 14.48 -8.56 20.18
N GLN A 113 14.26 -7.27 19.92
CA GLN A 113 12.94 -6.66 19.79
C GLN A 113 12.77 -6.27 18.32
N GLU A 114 11.78 -6.86 17.65
CA GLU A 114 11.63 -6.81 16.20
C GLU A 114 10.18 -6.52 15.76
N ASN A 115 10.03 -6.14 14.49
CA ASN A 115 8.74 -5.91 13.83
C ASN A 115 7.81 -4.96 14.62
N PRO A 116 8.28 -3.74 14.95
CA PRO A 116 7.44 -2.78 15.63
C PRO A 116 6.28 -2.35 14.76
N THR A 117 5.13 -2.16 15.40
CA THR A 117 3.95 -1.53 14.82
C THR A 117 3.44 -0.47 15.78
N VAL A 118 2.84 0.58 15.25
CA VAL A 118 2.30 1.69 16.05
C VAL A 118 0.91 2.06 15.57
N LEU A 119 0.02 2.34 16.51
CA LEU A 119 -1.26 3.00 16.25
C LEU A 119 -1.43 4.20 17.17
N THR A 120 -2.30 5.13 16.80
CA THR A 120 -2.73 6.22 17.66
C THR A 120 -4.09 5.93 18.26
N LEU A 121 -4.32 6.37 19.50
CA LEU A 121 -5.58 6.29 20.21
C LEU A 121 -6.36 7.62 20.11
N ALA A 122 -7.65 7.57 20.34
CA ALA A 122 -8.55 8.73 20.29
C ALA A 122 -8.11 9.88 21.22
N ASP A 123 -7.38 9.62 22.28
CA ASP A 123 -6.83 10.63 23.17
C ASP A 123 -5.53 11.27 22.67
N GLY A 124 -5.07 10.88 21.46
CA GLY A 124 -3.84 11.39 20.84
C GLY A 124 -2.55 10.75 21.35
N SER A 125 -2.61 9.79 22.25
CA SER A 125 -1.48 8.94 22.61
C SER A 125 -1.28 7.84 21.57
N ALA A 126 -0.19 7.07 21.66
CA ALA A 126 0.05 5.93 20.79
C ALA A 126 0.30 4.65 21.58
N VAL A 127 0.05 3.52 20.94
CA VAL A 127 0.47 2.19 21.38
C VAL A 127 1.45 1.63 20.38
N VAL A 128 2.60 1.21 20.86
CA VAL A 128 3.62 0.49 20.08
C VAL A 128 3.60 -0.96 20.52
N ALA A 129 3.56 -1.89 19.58
CA ALA A 129 3.71 -3.33 19.86
C ALA A 129 4.86 -3.89 19.03
N TRP A 130 5.52 -4.93 19.54
CA TRP A 130 6.66 -5.58 18.89
C TRP A 130 6.76 -7.04 19.35
N GLN A 131 7.49 -7.85 18.61
CA GLN A 131 7.89 -9.18 19.05
C GLN A 131 9.20 -9.10 19.86
N SER A 132 9.29 -9.81 20.96
CA SER A 132 10.39 -9.75 21.91
C SER A 132 10.82 -11.14 22.36
N GLY A 133 12.11 -11.40 22.36
CA GLY A 133 12.70 -12.62 22.89
C GLY A 133 13.64 -13.34 21.91
N LYS A 134 14.03 -14.54 22.27
CA LYS A 134 14.86 -15.41 21.43
C LYS A 134 14.10 -15.80 20.15
N PRO A 135 14.77 -15.86 18.98
CA PRO A 135 14.17 -16.42 17.77
C PRO A 135 13.52 -17.78 18.03
N GLY A 136 12.27 -17.96 17.57
CA GLY A 136 11.45 -19.16 17.81
C GLY A 136 10.83 -19.29 19.19
N LYS A 137 11.02 -18.29 20.07
CA LYS A 137 10.40 -18.20 21.42
C LYS A 137 10.03 -16.76 21.77
N GLN A 138 9.49 -16.04 20.79
CA GLN A 138 9.14 -14.64 20.98
C GLN A 138 7.71 -14.50 21.51
N SER A 139 7.47 -13.43 22.23
CA SER A 139 6.17 -13.00 22.74
C SER A 139 5.85 -11.59 22.19
N ILE A 140 4.59 -11.20 22.19
CA ILE A 140 4.21 -9.85 21.77
C ILE A 140 4.14 -8.95 23.00
N HIS A 141 4.99 -7.93 22.97
CA HIS A 141 5.05 -6.86 23.96
C HIS A 141 4.46 -5.57 23.37
N ALA A 142 4.04 -4.68 24.28
CA ALA A 142 3.61 -3.34 23.87
C ALA A 142 3.91 -2.32 24.96
N ARG A 143 3.93 -1.04 24.55
CA ARG A 143 4.03 0.09 25.48
C ARG A 143 3.29 1.29 24.95
N ARG A 144 2.76 2.09 25.85
CA ARG A 144 2.09 3.33 25.52
C ARG A 144 3.10 4.47 25.39
N LEU A 145 2.87 5.34 24.42
CA LEU A 145 3.56 6.64 24.27
C LEU A 145 2.57 7.76 24.54
N SER A 146 3.03 8.81 25.24
CA SER A 146 2.26 10.05 25.39
C SER A 146 2.08 10.75 24.03
N ARG A 147 1.25 11.79 23.97
CA ARG A 147 1.10 12.65 22.78
C ARG A 147 2.43 13.27 22.32
N ALA A 148 3.39 13.42 23.22
CA ALA A 148 4.73 13.91 22.91
C ALA A 148 5.72 12.79 22.50
N GLY A 149 5.25 11.54 22.37
CA GLY A 149 6.09 10.40 22.00
C GLY A 149 6.91 9.81 23.13
N VAL A 150 6.71 10.25 24.37
CA VAL A 150 7.45 9.76 25.54
C VAL A 150 6.84 8.45 26.03
N PRO A 151 7.63 7.35 26.18
CA PRO A 151 7.15 6.10 26.75
C PRO A 151 6.55 6.28 28.14
N GLN A 152 5.41 5.64 28.40
CA GLN A 152 4.64 5.74 29.65
C GLN A 152 4.39 4.38 30.27
N GLY A 153 4.54 4.33 31.59
CA GLY A 153 4.29 3.10 32.36
C GLY A 153 5.21 1.93 31.99
N ASP A 154 4.83 0.76 32.44
CA ASP A 154 5.56 -0.47 32.17
C ASP A 154 5.14 -1.08 30.83
N GLU A 155 5.97 -1.99 30.32
CA GLU A 155 5.61 -2.84 29.18
C GLU A 155 4.43 -3.74 29.51
N TRP A 156 3.58 -3.95 28.52
CA TRP A 156 2.54 -4.95 28.54
C TRP A 156 2.99 -6.20 27.79
N VAL A 157 2.69 -7.37 28.31
CA VAL A 157 2.78 -8.61 27.55
C VAL A 157 1.39 -8.89 26.98
N LEU A 158 1.19 -8.61 25.71
CA LEU A 158 -0.11 -8.78 25.04
C LEU A 158 -0.38 -10.24 24.66
N SER A 159 0.68 -11.00 24.37
CA SER A 159 0.55 -12.42 24.04
C SER A 159 1.83 -13.17 24.38
N GLU A 160 1.70 -14.14 25.28
CA GLU A 160 2.79 -15.05 25.64
C GLU A 160 2.78 -16.30 24.76
N ALA A 161 3.98 -16.78 24.38
CA ALA A 161 4.17 -18.02 23.66
C ALA A 161 4.95 -19.03 24.54
N PRO A 162 4.29 -19.72 25.48
CA PRO A 162 4.96 -20.68 26.34
C PRO A 162 5.58 -21.85 25.55
N LEU A 163 4.97 -22.18 24.42
CA LEU A 163 5.47 -23.16 23.44
C LEU A 163 5.35 -22.56 22.04
N GLY A 164 6.46 -22.48 21.31
CA GLY A 164 6.52 -21.87 19.98
C GLY A 164 6.88 -20.38 20.02
N SER A 165 6.39 -19.59 19.07
CA SER A 165 6.73 -18.17 18.92
C SER A 165 5.51 -17.35 18.48
N HIS A 166 5.39 -16.12 18.97
CA HIS A 166 4.42 -15.13 18.52
C HIS A 166 5.16 -13.98 17.83
N GLU A 167 4.79 -13.71 16.58
CA GLU A 167 5.56 -12.83 15.68
C GLU A 167 4.65 -11.93 14.83
N ALA A 168 5.26 -10.92 14.20
CA ALA A 168 4.63 -10.04 13.23
C ALA A 168 3.30 -9.43 13.72
N PRO A 169 3.28 -8.71 14.85
CA PRO A 169 2.05 -8.06 15.34
C PRO A 169 1.61 -6.94 14.40
N VAL A 170 0.31 -6.81 14.20
CA VAL A 170 -0.32 -5.68 13.53
C VAL A 170 -1.47 -5.16 14.36
N LEU A 171 -1.63 -3.83 14.39
CA LEU A 171 -2.59 -3.14 15.23
C LEU A 171 -3.60 -2.35 14.39
N ALA A 172 -4.83 -2.24 14.89
CA ALA A 172 -5.84 -1.34 14.34
C ALA A 172 -6.64 -0.70 15.48
N GLU A 173 -6.89 0.62 15.41
CA GLU A 173 -7.66 1.33 16.41
C GLU A 173 -9.14 0.93 16.34
N LEU A 174 -9.73 0.69 17.51
CA LEU A 174 -11.17 0.54 17.70
C LEU A 174 -11.70 1.82 18.34
N PRO A 175 -12.27 2.77 17.56
CA PRO A 175 -12.63 4.08 18.07
C PRO A 175 -13.44 4.02 19.37
N GLY A 176 -12.93 4.66 20.44
CA GLY A 176 -13.53 4.69 21.77
C GLY A 176 -13.51 3.37 22.54
N ARG A 177 -12.94 2.29 21.98
CA ARG A 177 -12.93 0.96 22.60
C ARG A 177 -11.55 0.35 22.83
N GLY A 178 -10.47 1.03 22.42
CA GLY A 178 -9.10 0.52 22.47
C GLY A 178 -8.59 0.09 21.10
N PHE A 179 -8.07 -1.13 20.98
CA PHE A 179 -7.47 -1.58 19.72
C PHE A 179 -7.65 -3.10 19.50
N ALA A 180 -7.55 -3.50 18.25
CA ALA A 180 -7.41 -4.90 17.86
C ALA A 180 -5.94 -5.19 17.51
N MET A 181 -5.50 -6.41 17.76
CA MET A 181 -4.20 -6.93 17.37
C MET A 181 -4.37 -8.27 16.67
N ALA A 182 -3.73 -8.43 15.51
CA ALA A 182 -3.52 -9.72 14.90
C ALA A 182 -2.01 -10.03 14.88
N TRP A 183 -1.66 -11.32 14.99
CA TRP A 183 -0.27 -11.76 14.98
C TRP A 183 -0.15 -13.20 14.46
N GLN A 184 1.01 -13.56 14.01
CA GLN A 184 1.36 -14.94 13.67
C GLN A 184 1.72 -15.71 14.95
N ALA A 185 1.10 -16.85 15.15
CA ALA A 185 1.41 -17.77 16.25
C ALA A 185 1.99 -19.07 15.65
N ILE A 186 3.29 -19.27 15.82
CA ILE A 186 4.03 -20.44 15.36
C ILE A 186 3.92 -21.52 16.44
N GLY A 187 3.59 -22.74 16.02
CA GLY A 187 3.46 -23.89 16.90
C GLY A 187 4.78 -24.35 17.51
N SER A 188 4.69 -25.28 18.46
CA SER A 188 5.86 -25.87 19.12
C SER A 188 6.73 -26.73 18.19
N ASP A 189 6.21 -27.09 17.02
CA ASP A 189 6.94 -27.76 15.95
C ASP A 189 7.88 -26.81 15.17
N GLY A 190 7.76 -25.51 15.39
CA GLY A 190 8.53 -24.48 14.69
C GLY A 190 8.19 -24.31 13.21
N VAL A 191 7.14 -24.95 12.71
CA VAL A 191 6.77 -25.00 11.30
C VAL A 191 5.32 -24.53 11.08
N SER A 192 4.37 -25.14 11.79
CA SER A 192 2.97 -24.75 11.67
C SER A 192 2.72 -23.38 12.25
N SER A 193 1.85 -22.58 11.61
CA SER A 193 1.45 -21.29 12.16
C SER A 193 0.01 -20.93 11.81
N LYS A 194 -0.60 -20.12 12.69
CA LYS A 194 -1.94 -19.56 12.51
C LYS A 194 -1.95 -18.09 12.85
N ILE A 195 -2.91 -17.36 12.30
CA ILE A 195 -3.14 -15.97 12.67
C ILE A 195 -4.05 -15.96 13.90
N HIS A 196 -3.60 -15.30 14.94
CA HIS A 196 -4.40 -15.01 16.11
C HIS A 196 -4.91 -13.57 16.06
N LEU A 197 -6.11 -13.35 16.61
CA LEU A 197 -6.76 -12.04 16.70
C LEU A 197 -7.36 -11.87 18.10
N GLN A 198 -7.14 -10.70 18.69
CA GLN A 198 -7.72 -10.32 19.97
C GLN A 198 -7.93 -8.81 20.05
N THR A 199 -8.92 -8.35 20.81
CA THR A 199 -9.12 -6.93 21.09
C THR A 199 -8.71 -6.60 22.51
N PHE A 200 -8.25 -5.37 22.72
CA PHE A 200 -7.73 -4.85 23.96
C PHE A 200 -8.35 -3.47 24.22
N ASN A 201 -8.51 -3.11 25.48
CA ASN A 201 -8.84 -1.75 25.87
C ASN A 201 -7.60 -0.83 25.73
N ALA A 202 -7.78 0.46 25.96
CA ALA A 202 -6.70 1.45 25.83
C ALA A 202 -5.56 1.28 26.87
N SER A 203 -5.75 0.47 27.91
CA SER A 203 -4.73 0.13 28.92
C SER A 203 -4.02 -1.21 28.63
N GLY A 204 -4.27 -1.84 27.49
CA GLY A 204 -3.64 -3.10 27.10
C GLY A 204 -4.27 -4.36 27.70
N SER A 205 -5.38 -4.24 28.43
CA SER A 205 -6.08 -5.42 28.98
C SER A 205 -6.97 -6.05 27.90
N PRO A 206 -7.02 -7.38 27.78
CA PRO A 206 -7.88 -8.07 26.83
C PRO A 206 -9.36 -7.72 27.00
N SER A 207 -10.05 -7.38 25.92
CA SER A 207 -11.49 -7.11 25.89
C SER A 207 -12.30 -8.27 25.32
N THR A 208 -11.66 -9.18 24.57
CA THR A 208 -12.28 -10.39 24.02
C THR A 208 -11.40 -11.61 24.25
N ALA A 209 -11.98 -12.81 24.11
CA ALA A 209 -11.19 -14.02 23.97
C ALA A 209 -10.39 -13.99 22.67
N ARG A 210 -9.22 -14.63 22.69
CA ARG A 210 -8.39 -14.82 21.50
C ARG A 210 -9.12 -15.71 20.49
N ARG A 211 -9.10 -15.30 19.23
CA ARG A 211 -9.62 -16.07 18.09
C ARG A 211 -8.47 -16.55 17.21
N ILE A 212 -8.64 -17.73 16.63
CA ILE A 212 -7.75 -18.25 15.60
C ILE A 212 -8.41 -17.95 14.26
N ILE A 213 -7.66 -17.29 13.39
CA ILE A 213 -8.01 -16.91 12.04
C ILE A 213 -7.12 -17.72 11.10
N GLY A 214 -7.66 -18.25 10.01
CA GLY A 214 -6.82 -18.96 9.06
C GLY A 214 -7.60 -19.93 8.18
N THR A 215 -6.84 -20.63 7.37
CA THR A 215 -7.29 -21.69 6.47
C THR A 215 -6.93 -23.06 7.01
N SER A 216 -7.14 -24.12 6.20
CA SER A 216 -6.59 -25.45 6.45
C SER A 216 -5.09 -25.57 6.09
N ALA A 217 -4.48 -24.49 5.55
CA ALA A 217 -3.06 -24.47 5.23
C ALA A 217 -2.20 -24.75 6.47
N LEU A 218 -1.00 -25.31 6.26
CA LEU A 218 -0.06 -25.59 7.35
C LEU A 218 0.45 -24.28 7.96
N VAL A 219 0.72 -23.29 7.12
CA VAL A 219 1.30 -22.00 7.50
C VAL A 219 0.37 -20.88 7.07
N ASP A 220 -0.20 -20.16 8.04
CA ASP A 220 -0.82 -18.86 7.87
C ASP A 220 0.12 -17.82 8.50
N ARG A 221 0.62 -16.83 7.71
CA ARG A 221 1.66 -15.86 8.14
C ARG A 221 1.43 -14.45 7.62
N SER A 222 2.24 -13.51 8.11
CA SER A 222 2.28 -12.12 7.64
C SER A 222 0.89 -11.44 7.66
N PRO A 223 0.22 -11.34 8.81
CA PRO A 223 -1.10 -10.74 8.88
C PRO A 223 -1.07 -9.24 8.58
N THR A 224 -2.18 -8.72 8.08
CA THR A 224 -2.51 -7.29 8.06
C THR A 224 -3.93 -7.11 8.57
N LEU A 225 -4.23 -5.95 9.17
CA LEU A 225 -5.46 -5.69 9.92
C LEU A 225 -6.02 -4.32 9.57
N SER A 226 -7.32 -4.22 9.38
CA SER A 226 -8.02 -2.94 9.20
C SER A 226 -9.39 -2.97 9.86
N VAL A 227 -9.92 -1.79 10.22
CA VAL A 227 -11.27 -1.61 10.77
C VAL A 227 -12.15 -0.98 9.71
N LEU A 228 -13.31 -1.56 9.50
CA LEU A 228 -14.33 -1.05 8.61
C LEU A 228 -15.21 0.00 9.31
N PRO A 229 -15.90 0.90 8.55
CA PRO A 229 -16.74 1.96 9.15
C PRO A 229 -17.87 1.44 10.05
N ASN A 230 -18.34 0.21 9.83
CA ASN A 230 -19.35 -0.45 10.66
C ASN A 230 -18.76 -1.11 11.93
N GLY A 231 -17.46 -0.94 12.17
CA GLY A 231 -16.75 -1.53 13.30
C GLY A 231 -16.35 -3.00 13.12
N ALA A 232 -16.56 -3.59 11.94
CA ALA A 232 -16.06 -4.92 11.61
C ALA A 232 -14.53 -4.90 11.48
N LEU A 233 -13.89 -6.02 11.81
CA LEU A 233 -12.47 -6.24 11.65
C LEU A 233 -12.20 -7.03 10.37
N ALA A 234 -11.27 -6.57 9.55
CA ALA A 234 -10.78 -7.32 8.40
C ALA A 234 -9.33 -7.74 8.66
N VAL A 235 -9.04 -9.01 8.48
CA VAL A 235 -7.70 -9.59 8.57
C VAL A 235 -7.36 -10.19 7.21
N ALA A 236 -6.18 -9.89 6.66
CA ALA A 236 -5.66 -10.60 5.50
C ALA A 236 -4.28 -11.18 5.84
N TRP A 237 -3.92 -12.27 5.19
CA TRP A 237 -2.69 -13.02 5.47
C TRP A 237 -2.22 -13.81 4.27
N VAL A 238 -1.01 -14.35 4.34
CA VAL A 238 -0.48 -15.36 3.42
C VAL A 238 -0.81 -16.73 3.96
N ALA A 239 -1.44 -17.58 3.15
CA ALA A 239 -1.63 -19.01 3.44
C ALA A 239 -0.71 -19.84 2.55
N GLU A 240 0.24 -20.56 3.16
CA GLU A 240 1.12 -21.48 2.44
C GLU A 240 0.54 -22.89 2.49
N GLN A 241 0.17 -23.39 1.33
CA GLN A 241 -0.16 -24.79 1.16
C GLN A 241 1.13 -25.59 1.30
N ALA A 242 1.13 -26.63 2.15
CA ALA A 242 2.17 -27.63 2.08
C ALA A 242 2.21 -28.13 0.63
N SER A 243 3.39 -28.14 0.01
CA SER A 243 3.55 -28.79 -1.28
C SER A 243 2.97 -30.20 -1.14
N ALA A 244 1.87 -30.46 -1.86
CA ALA A 244 1.31 -31.80 -1.89
C ALA A 244 2.47 -32.73 -2.25
N ASP A 245 2.77 -33.67 -1.35
CA ASP A 245 3.85 -34.60 -1.51
C ASP A 245 3.84 -35.09 -2.96
N VAL A 246 4.99 -34.94 -3.58
CA VAL A 246 5.26 -35.50 -4.90
C VAL A 246 5.01 -36.99 -4.76
N LEU A 247 3.82 -37.42 -5.13
CA LEU A 247 3.60 -38.81 -5.43
C LEU A 247 4.55 -39.16 -6.59
N SER A 248 5.65 -39.78 -6.25
CA SER A 248 6.67 -40.24 -7.18
C SER A 248 6.07 -41.31 -8.07
N LEU A 249 5.53 -40.91 -9.20
CA LEU A 249 5.35 -41.74 -10.35
C LEU A 249 6.55 -41.50 -11.26
N GLY A 250 7.55 -42.37 -11.14
CA GLY A 250 8.66 -42.47 -12.09
C GLY A 250 9.81 -41.49 -11.93
N GLY A 251 10.37 -41.28 -10.73
CA GLY A 251 11.79 -40.92 -10.57
C GLY A 251 12.25 -39.51 -10.92
N GLN A 252 11.35 -38.57 -11.17
CA GLN A 252 11.68 -37.15 -11.27
C GLN A 252 10.73 -36.35 -10.37
N ALA A 253 11.25 -35.92 -9.23
CA ALA A 253 10.58 -34.99 -8.34
C ALA A 253 10.52 -33.61 -8.98
N THR A 254 9.45 -33.28 -9.65
CA THR A 254 9.13 -31.87 -9.93
C THR A 254 8.65 -31.24 -8.61
N ARG A 255 9.52 -30.49 -7.98
CA ARG A 255 9.19 -29.64 -6.83
C ARG A 255 8.13 -28.65 -7.32
N ARG A 256 6.87 -28.88 -6.99
CA ARG A 256 5.85 -27.85 -7.10
C ARG A 256 6.22 -26.85 -6.02
N GLU A 257 6.64 -25.66 -6.43
CA GLU A 257 6.93 -24.58 -5.49
C GLU A 257 5.71 -24.38 -4.61
N ALA A 258 5.93 -24.19 -3.31
CA ALA A 258 4.85 -24.02 -2.35
C ALA A 258 3.98 -22.84 -2.80
N ASN A 259 2.70 -23.08 -3.09
CA ASN A 259 1.76 -22.01 -3.43
C ASN A 259 1.49 -21.22 -2.15
N SER A 260 1.83 -19.94 -2.19
CA SER A 260 1.46 -18.96 -1.17
C SER A 260 0.39 -18.05 -1.73
N ASP A 261 -0.79 -18.07 -1.11
CA ASP A 261 -1.98 -17.33 -1.53
C ASP A 261 -2.34 -16.25 -0.52
N ILE A 262 -3.03 -15.21 -0.98
CA ILE A 262 -3.60 -14.18 -0.11
C ILE A 262 -5.03 -14.54 0.23
N PHE A 263 -5.29 -14.69 1.53
CA PHE A 263 -6.63 -14.84 2.08
C PHE A 263 -7.01 -13.62 2.92
N ALA A 264 -8.31 -13.38 3.03
CA ALA A 264 -8.88 -12.39 3.92
C ALA A 264 -10.12 -12.92 4.63
N GLN A 265 -10.40 -12.43 5.83
CA GLN A 265 -11.61 -12.73 6.57
C GLN A 265 -12.15 -11.47 7.23
N ILE A 266 -13.47 -11.31 7.22
CA ILE A 266 -14.17 -10.19 7.83
C ILE A 266 -14.95 -10.71 9.04
N LEU A 267 -14.70 -10.11 10.19
CA LEU A 267 -15.36 -10.41 11.46
C LEU A 267 -16.26 -9.23 11.82
N GLN A 268 -17.55 -9.46 11.84
CA GLN A 268 -18.53 -8.44 12.17
C GLN A 268 -18.47 -8.07 13.66
N ALA A 269 -18.95 -6.87 14.00
CA ALA A 269 -18.94 -6.38 15.38
C ALA A 269 -19.80 -7.23 16.34
N ASP A 270 -20.79 -7.97 15.82
CA ASP A 270 -21.61 -8.92 16.58
C ASP A 270 -20.93 -10.27 16.84
N GLY A 271 -19.71 -10.46 16.34
CA GLY A 271 -18.93 -11.67 16.48
C GLY A 271 -19.14 -12.71 15.38
N THR A 272 -20.04 -12.49 14.44
CA THR A 272 -20.17 -13.35 13.25
C THR A 272 -18.99 -13.12 12.30
N SER A 273 -18.68 -14.08 11.44
CA SER A 273 -17.59 -13.95 10.48
C SER A 273 -18.00 -14.50 9.12
N VAL A 274 -17.49 -13.84 8.07
CA VAL A 274 -17.51 -14.38 6.72
C VAL A 274 -16.45 -15.49 6.63
N SER A 275 -16.69 -16.52 5.81
CA SER A 275 -15.66 -17.54 5.52
C SER A 275 -14.43 -16.88 4.89
N PRO A 276 -13.22 -17.46 5.04
CA PRO A 276 -12.03 -16.96 4.39
C PRO A 276 -12.23 -16.80 2.88
N ILE A 277 -11.79 -15.66 2.34
CA ILE A 277 -11.90 -15.26 0.95
C ILE A 277 -10.54 -15.44 0.30
N TRP A 278 -10.45 -16.17 -0.80
CA TRP A 278 -9.23 -16.23 -1.62
C TRP A 278 -9.12 -14.97 -2.48
N VAL A 279 -8.16 -14.11 -2.16
CA VAL A 279 -8.10 -12.73 -2.68
C VAL A 279 -7.37 -12.62 -4.01
N ASN A 280 -6.21 -13.27 -4.16
CA ASN A 280 -5.37 -13.14 -5.36
C ASN A 280 -5.99 -13.80 -6.60
N GLY A 281 -6.71 -14.90 -6.45
CA GLY A 281 -7.41 -15.57 -7.56
C GLY A 281 -6.48 -16.09 -8.68
N SER A 282 -5.16 -16.18 -8.41
CA SER A 282 -4.14 -16.62 -9.36
C SER A 282 -3.28 -17.75 -8.76
N PRO A 283 -2.66 -18.61 -9.59
CA PRO A 283 -1.76 -19.64 -9.09
C PRO A 283 -0.36 -19.12 -8.75
N SER A 284 -0.11 -17.85 -8.94
CA SER A 284 1.20 -17.23 -8.71
C SER A 284 1.48 -17.08 -7.21
N PRO A 285 2.71 -17.36 -6.76
CA PRO A 285 3.10 -17.13 -5.38
C PRO A 285 2.91 -15.67 -4.95
N CYS A 286 2.35 -15.47 -3.77
CA CYS A 286 2.08 -14.15 -3.20
C CYS A 286 2.77 -13.96 -1.85
N ASP A 287 3.15 -12.72 -1.54
CA ASP A 287 3.78 -12.39 -0.26
C ASP A 287 3.33 -11.03 0.27
N ARG A 288 3.44 -10.87 1.62
CA ARG A 288 3.33 -9.62 2.38
C ARG A 288 2.12 -8.77 2.01
N PRO A 289 0.91 -9.19 2.33
CA PRO A 289 -0.27 -8.37 2.11
C PRO A 289 -0.21 -7.09 2.94
N SER A 290 -0.73 -6.02 2.37
CA SER A 290 -1.02 -4.77 3.06
C SER A 290 -2.44 -4.34 2.76
N MET A 291 -3.13 -3.79 3.75
CA MET A 291 -4.55 -3.48 3.64
C MET A 291 -4.89 -2.14 4.28
N ALA A 292 -5.82 -1.42 3.66
CA ALA A 292 -6.41 -0.23 4.24
C ALA A 292 -7.90 -0.11 3.89
N THR A 293 -8.67 0.50 4.77
CA THR A 293 -10.07 0.85 4.50
C THR A 293 -10.12 2.19 3.76
N LEU A 294 -10.66 2.17 2.54
CA LEU A 294 -10.81 3.35 1.70
C LEU A 294 -11.96 4.25 2.20
N PRO A 295 -11.98 5.55 1.82
CA PRO A 295 -13.10 6.46 2.12
C PRO A 295 -14.45 5.96 1.61
N SER A 296 -14.47 5.12 0.59
CA SER A 296 -15.69 4.45 0.08
C SER A 296 -16.24 3.35 1.00
N GLY A 297 -15.53 3.02 2.09
CA GLY A 297 -15.86 1.93 2.99
C GLY A 297 -15.44 0.54 2.49
N LYS A 298 -14.80 0.44 1.31
CA LYS A 298 -14.21 -0.79 0.80
C LYS A 298 -12.83 -1.03 1.41
N LEU A 299 -12.43 -2.28 1.48
CA LEU A 299 -11.06 -2.67 1.76
C LEU A 299 -10.24 -2.64 0.47
N LEU A 300 -9.11 -1.99 0.48
CA LEU A 300 -8.06 -2.17 -0.52
C LEU A 300 -7.04 -3.16 0.04
N ILE A 301 -6.85 -4.28 -0.63
CA ILE A 301 -5.87 -5.31 -0.27
C ILE A 301 -4.87 -5.38 -1.40
N GLY A 302 -3.60 -5.18 -1.10
CA GLY A 302 -2.50 -5.32 -2.05
C GLY A 302 -1.44 -6.29 -1.53
N TRP A 303 -0.64 -6.85 -2.44
CA TRP A 303 0.40 -7.84 -2.15
C TRP A 303 1.49 -7.79 -3.20
N SER A 304 2.62 -8.45 -2.94
CA SER A 304 3.61 -8.78 -3.95
C SER A 304 3.24 -10.13 -4.58
N GLU A 305 3.20 -10.23 -5.91
CA GLU A 305 2.88 -11.44 -6.66
C GLU A 305 4.01 -11.75 -7.63
N TYR A 306 4.49 -13.00 -7.62
CA TYR A 306 5.51 -13.47 -8.54
C TYR A 306 4.91 -13.71 -9.92
N ASP A 307 5.45 -13.07 -10.95
CA ASP A 307 4.97 -13.23 -12.31
C ASP A 307 5.59 -14.49 -12.96
N LEU A 308 4.76 -15.53 -13.10
CA LEU A 308 5.18 -16.82 -13.70
C LEU A 308 5.37 -16.72 -15.21
N ASP A 309 4.70 -15.80 -15.88
CA ASP A 309 4.65 -15.72 -17.35
C ASP A 309 5.57 -14.63 -17.91
N ALA A 310 5.87 -13.62 -17.14
CA ALA A 310 6.67 -12.52 -17.61
C ALA A 310 8.09 -12.55 -17.03
N LYS A 311 8.81 -11.70 -17.52
CA LYS A 311 10.22 -11.45 -17.31
C LYS A 311 10.48 -10.50 -16.12
N SER A 312 9.42 -10.06 -15.44
CA SER A 312 9.47 -9.43 -14.12
C SER A 312 9.54 -10.53 -13.06
N SER A 313 10.09 -10.24 -11.91
CA SER A 313 10.16 -11.19 -10.79
C SER A 313 8.92 -11.03 -9.90
N TRP A 314 8.88 -9.99 -9.09
CA TRP A 314 7.74 -9.67 -8.21
C TRP A 314 7.08 -8.35 -8.61
N ASP A 315 5.77 -8.35 -8.76
CA ASP A 315 4.96 -7.15 -9.03
C ASP A 315 4.04 -6.82 -7.86
N ILE A 316 3.63 -5.56 -7.76
CA ILE A 316 2.63 -5.13 -6.79
C ILE A 316 1.24 -5.24 -7.39
N ARG A 317 0.41 -6.09 -6.78
CA ARG A 317 -0.99 -6.30 -7.17
C ARG A 317 -1.93 -5.78 -6.09
N ALA A 318 -3.13 -5.39 -6.49
CA ALA A 318 -4.17 -4.99 -5.55
C ALA A 318 -5.58 -5.28 -6.08
N THR A 319 -6.51 -5.48 -5.16
CA THR A 319 -7.95 -5.55 -5.44
C THR A 319 -8.75 -4.91 -4.30
N THR A 320 -10.03 -4.63 -4.55
CA THR A 320 -10.93 -4.15 -3.50
C THR A 320 -11.94 -5.21 -3.09
N VAL A 321 -12.25 -5.21 -1.80
CA VAL A 321 -13.23 -6.13 -1.20
C VAL A 321 -14.28 -5.31 -0.44
N THR A 322 -15.56 -5.65 -0.60
CA THR A 322 -16.65 -5.00 0.16
C THR A 322 -16.66 -5.44 1.62
N ALA A 323 -17.38 -4.73 2.48
CA ALA A 323 -17.60 -5.11 3.89
C ALA A 323 -18.34 -6.45 4.04
N SER A 324 -19.00 -6.95 2.99
CA SER A 324 -19.63 -8.27 2.94
C SER A 324 -18.73 -9.37 2.39
N GLY A 325 -17.47 -9.07 2.06
CA GLY A 325 -16.51 -10.05 1.56
C GLY A 325 -16.56 -10.30 0.05
N ILE A 326 -17.14 -9.42 -0.74
CA ILE A 326 -17.22 -9.59 -2.20
C ILE A 326 -16.04 -8.86 -2.86
N ILE A 327 -15.22 -9.60 -3.62
CA ILE A 327 -14.13 -9.05 -4.43
C ILE A 327 -14.72 -8.24 -5.59
N GLN A 328 -14.17 -7.06 -5.83
CA GLN A 328 -14.65 -6.11 -6.85
C GLN A 328 -13.69 -6.06 -8.03
N GLY A 329 -13.99 -6.84 -9.07
CA GLY A 329 -13.17 -6.93 -10.28
C GLY A 329 -11.92 -7.79 -10.11
N SER A 330 -11.14 -7.88 -11.18
CA SER A 330 -9.86 -8.59 -11.16
C SER A 330 -8.77 -7.76 -10.51
N PRO A 331 -7.74 -8.39 -9.87
CA PRO A 331 -6.60 -7.67 -9.35
C PRO A 331 -5.89 -6.84 -10.42
N VAL A 332 -5.49 -5.63 -10.06
CA VAL A 332 -4.75 -4.71 -10.92
C VAL A 332 -3.29 -4.61 -10.49
N THR A 333 -2.39 -4.38 -11.45
CA THR A 333 -0.98 -4.10 -11.14
C THR A 333 -0.83 -2.62 -10.81
N LEU A 334 -0.11 -2.31 -9.75
CA LEU A 334 0.13 -0.94 -9.29
C LEU A 334 1.42 -0.34 -9.85
N ASN A 335 2.49 -1.13 -9.94
CA ASN A 335 3.77 -0.66 -10.45
C ASN A 335 3.75 -0.52 -11.99
N ASP A 336 4.32 0.60 -12.48
CA ASP A 336 4.55 0.83 -13.91
C ASP A 336 5.92 0.26 -14.33
N PHE A 337 6.92 0.37 -13.46
CA PHE A 337 8.23 -0.24 -13.66
C PHE A 337 8.16 -1.75 -13.36
N ARG A 338 8.33 -2.56 -14.41
CA ARG A 338 8.10 -4.01 -14.40
C ARG A 338 9.38 -4.84 -14.37
N ALA A 339 10.54 -4.21 -14.37
CA ALA A 339 11.79 -4.94 -14.28
C ALA A 339 12.16 -5.23 -12.82
N TYR A 340 12.67 -6.44 -12.55
CA TYR A 340 13.11 -6.89 -11.23
C TYR A 340 12.01 -6.88 -10.15
N ASP A 341 12.41 -6.93 -8.88
CA ASP A 341 11.53 -7.13 -7.74
C ASP A 341 10.84 -5.85 -7.27
N GLN A 342 9.53 -5.94 -7.07
CA GLN A 342 8.69 -4.97 -6.40
C GLN A 342 8.14 -5.61 -5.13
N THR A 343 8.58 -5.18 -3.95
CA THR A 343 8.30 -5.87 -2.69
C THR A 343 8.04 -4.91 -1.52
N ALA A 344 7.76 -5.46 -0.34
CA ALA A 344 7.56 -4.69 0.89
C ALA A 344 6.49 -3.59 0.78
N LEU A 345 5.36 -3.93 0.13
CA LEU A 345 4.21 -3.04 -0.01
C LEU A 345 3.66 -2.58 1.34
N ARG A 346 3.34 -1.28 1.43
CA ARG A 346 2.49 -0.69 2.47
C ARG A 346 1.42 0.19 1.83
N ILE A 347 0.19 0.11 2.35
CA ILE A 347 -0.95 0.92 1.91
C ILE A 347 -1.41 1.78 3.08
N THR A 348 -1.57 3.07 2.83
CA THR A 348 -2.07 4.04 3.80
C THR A 348 -3.28 4.74 3.23
N ALA A 349 -4.43 4.65 3.91
CA ALA A 349 -5.61 5.39 3.53
C ALA A 349 -5.46 6.89 3.85
N GLY A 350 -5.98 7.72 2.96
CA GLY A 350 -6.14 9.16 3.14
C GLY A 350 -7.60 9.57 2.96
N SER A 351 -7.91 10.84 3.00
CA SER A 351 -9.28 11.35 2.90
C SER A 351 -9.93 11.16 1.53
N GLU A 352 -9.16 10.98 0.45
CA GLU A 352 -9.66 10.90 -0.93
C GLU A 352 -9.29 9.60 -1.64
N GLY A 353 -8.66 8.67 -0.94
CA GLY A 353 -8.18 7.41 -1.48
C GLY A 353 -7.09 6.82 -0.62
N ALA A 354 -6.04 6.29 -1.23
CA ALA A 354 -4.90 5.72 -0.51
C ALA A 354 -3.59 5.99 -1.26
N LEU A 355 -2.48 5.82 -0.56
CA LEU A 355 -1.14 5.73 -1.14
C LEU A 355 -0.61 4.32 -0.92
N ALA A 356 -0.14 3.68 -1.98
CA ALA A 356 0.67 2.48 -1.95
C ALA A 356 2.15 2.88 -2.07
N VAL A 357 3.01 2.35 -1.20
CA VAL A 357 4.47 2.53 -1.25
C VAL A 357 5.15 1.17 -1.21
N TRP A 358 6.24 0.99 -1.93
CA TRP A 358 6.96 -0.28 -1.98
C TRP A 358 8.46 -0.10 -2.27
N SER A 359 9.24 -1.15 -1.99
CA SER A 359 10.63 -1.24 -2.43
C SER A 359 10.67 -1.70 -3.88
N THR A 360 11.39 -0.98 -4.72
CA THR A 360 11.56 -1.26 -6.14
C THR A 360 13.03 -1.48 -6.45
N ARG A 361 13.37 -2.55 -7.17
CA ARG A 361 14.75 -2.78 -7.59
C ARG A 361 14.99 -2.12 -8.95
N GLY A 362 15.99 -1.25 -9.02
CA GLY A 362 16.47 -0.65 -10.27
C GLY A 362 15.65 0.49 -10.86
N ALA A 363 14.49 0.87 -10.30
CA ALA A 363 13.67 1.95 -10.84
C ALA A 363 14.34 3.33 -10.75
N ASP A 364 15.22 3.55 -9.78
CA ASP A 364 16.02 4.77 -9.64
C ASP A 364 17.37 4.72 -10.39
N GLY A 365 17.68 3.58 -11.03
CA GLY A 365 18.93 3.31 -11.74
C GLY A 365 20.05 2.73 -10.87
N SER A 366 19.78 2.35 -9.63
CA SER A 366 20.72 1.70 -8.70
C SER A 366 20.08 0.47 -8.05
N GLY A 367 20.52 0.02 -6.87
CA GLY A 367 20.05 -1.16 -6.15
C GLY A 367 18.56 -1.17 -5.84
N LEU A 368 18.19 -1.10 -4.57
CA LEU A 368 16.81 -0.88 -4.13
C LEU A 368 16.52 0.61 -4.04
N GLY A 369 15.37 1.04 -4.55
CA GLY A 369 14.78 2.34 -4.36
C GLY A 369 13.38 2.22 -3.77
N VAL A 370 12.70 3.33 -3.59
CA VAL A 370 11.34 3.40 -3.05
C VAL A 370 10.41 4.06 -4.06
N ALA A 371 9.30 3.39 -4.35
CA ALA A 371 8.29 3.88 -5.26
C ALA A 371 6.93 4.04 -4.57
N ALA A 372 6.06 4.84 -5.20
CA ALA A 372 4.70 5.08 -4.75
C ALA A 372 3.72 5.19 -5.90
N LYS A 373 2.48 4.81 -5.64
CA LYS A 373 1.32 5.01 -6.52
C LYS A 373 0.12 5.43 -5.69
N ALA A 374 -0.56 6.44 -6.16
CA ALA A 374 -1.81 6.81 -5.52
C ALA A 374 -2.95 5.93 -6.00
N ILE A 375 -3.94 5.77 -5.14
CA ILE A 375 -5.13 4.96 -5.35
C ILE A 375 -6.35 5.83 -5.07
N THR A 376 -7.31 5.81 -5.98
CA THR A 376 -8.58 6.54 -5.84
C THR A 376 -9.43 5.99 -4.68
N ALA A 377 -10.47 6.72 -4.27
CA ALA A 377 -11.46 6.23 -3.31
C ALA A 377 -12.21 4.98 -3.80
N SER A 378 -12.25 4.71 -5.11
CA SER A 378 -12.82 3.48 -5.67
C SER A 378 -11.88 2.28 -5.66
N GLY A 379 -10.58 2.50 -5.36
CA GLY A 379 -9.57 1.45 -5.31
C GLY A 379 -8.79 1.25 -6.61
N LEU A 380 -8.87 2.18 -7.56
CA LEU A 380 -8.13 2.12 -8.82
C LEU A 380 -6.82 2.93 -8.72
N PRO A 381 -5.73 2.47 -9.37
CA PRO A 381 -4.51 3.26 -9.44
C PRO A 381 -4.75 4.59 -10.15
N ALA A 382 -4.04 5.62 -9.72
CA ALA A 382 -4.19 6.99 -10.20
C ALA A 382 -2.83 7.67 -10.40
N GLY A 383 -2.67 8.34 -11.54
CA GLY A 383 -1.42 9.00 -11.93
C GLY A 383 -0.29 8.00 -12.26
N ASP A 384 0.91 8.52 -12.39
CA ASP A 384 2.11 7.74 -12.68
C ASP A 384 2.75 7.17 -11.40
N GLU A 385 3.56 6.13 -11.54
CA GLU A 385 4.45 5.68 -10.48
C GLU A 385 5.49 6.76 -10.19
N LEU A 386 5.70 7.05 -8.92
CA LEU A 386 6.67 8.04 -8.45
C LEU A 386 7.84 7.35 -7.74
N VAL A 387 9.06 7.58 -8.18
CA VAL A 387 10.26 7.24 -7.42
C VAL A 387 10.47 8.29 -6.34
N LEU A 388 10.49 7.88 -5.07
CA LEU A 388 10.46 8.78 -3.93
C LEU A 388 11.85 9.26 -3.52
N ASN A 389 12.85 8.37 -3.52
CA ASN A 389 14.19 8.68 -3.08
C ASN A 389 14.93 9.56 -4.10
N GLN A 390 15.65 10.56 -3.61
CA GLN A 390 16.59 11.38 -4.38
C GLN A 390 18.00 10.81 -4.31
N THR A 391 18.36 10.24 -3.16
CA THR A 391 19.58 9.47 -2.98
C THR A 391 19.44 8.17 -3.76
N ARG A 392 20.30 7.96 -4.75
CA ARG A 392 20.28 6.77 -5.63
C ARG A 392 21.43 5.81 -5.37
N LYS A 393 22.34 6.19 -4.49
CA LYS A 393 23.49 5.36 -4.14
C LYS A 393 23.09 4.41 -3.03
N ASN A 394 23.44 3.11 -3.20
CA ASN A 394 23.09 2.03 -2.29
C ASN A 394 21.57 1.77 -2.23
N ASP A 395 21.08 1.15 -1.16
CA ASP A 395 19.71 0.65 -1.05
C ASP A 395 18.82 1.55 -0.20
N GLN A 396 17.65 1.86 -0.71
CA GLN A 396 16.52 2.46 -0.01
C GLN A 396 15.38 1.45 -0.01
N PHE A 397 14.83 1.11 1.16
CA PHE A 397 13.92 -0.04 1.29
C PHE A 397 12.93 0.08 2.46
N ALA A 398 12.00 -0.88 2.54
CA ALA A 398 11.00 -1.02 3.58
C ALA A 398 10.23 0.28 3.89
N PRO A 399 9.56 0.89 2.87
CA PRO A 399 8.83 2.11 3.07
C PRO A 399 7.56 1.91 3.90
N THR A 400 7.18 2.97 4.59
CA THR A 400 5.85 3.18 5.16
C THR A 400 5.36 4.58 4.79
N ALA A 401 4.08 4.87 5.01
CA ALA A 401 3.56 6.20 4.78
C ALA A 401 2.51 6.57 5.84
N VAL A 402 2.31 7.86 6.01
CA VAL A 402 1.22 8.42 6.82
C VAL A 402 0.45 9.46 5.99
N ALA A 403 -0.86 9.54 6.21
CA ALA A 403 -1.68 10.59 5.62
C ALA A 403 -1.44 11.92 6.34
N THR A 404 -1.40 13.01 5.58
CA THR A 404 -1.32 14.38 6.07
C THR A 404 -2.57 15.17 5.63
N ALA A 405 -2.73 16.39 6.08
CA ALA A 405 -3.84 17.24 5.62
C ALA A 405 -3.83 17.42 4.10
N ASP A 406 -2.64 17.61 3.52
CA ASP A 406 -2.45 17.97 2.12
C ASP A 406 -1.99 16.80 1.23
N GLY A 407 -1.86 15.58 1.78
CA GLY A 407 -1.35 14.44 1.02
C GLY A 407 -0.83 13.32 1.91
N TYR A 408 0.45 13.00 1.74
CA TYR A 408 1.11 11.92 2.49
C TYR A 408 2.56 12.28 2.79
N ARG A 409 3.13 11.65 3.81
CA ARG A 409 4.58 11.57 4.04
C ARG A 409 5.00 10.12 3.99
N ALA A 410 5.89 9.79 3.07
CA ALA A 410 6.55 8.50 2.99
C ALA A 410 7.84 8.51 3.81
N ILE A 411 8.17 7.38 4.43
CA ILE A 411 9.34 7.17 5.29
C ILE A 411 9.95 5.83 4.89
N TRP A 412 11.27 5.73 4.81
CA TRP A 412 11.96 4.50 4.42
C TRP A 412 13.31 4.35 5.10
N SER A 413 13.84 3.14 5.10
CA SER A 413 15.21 2.85 5.51
C SER A 413 16.16 3.19 4.37
N ASP A 414 17.21 3.96 4.65
CA ASP A 414 18.13 4.53 3.69
C ASP A 414 19.58 4.19 4.07
N PHE A 415 20.17 3.26 3.31
CA PHE A 415 21.57 2.91 3.46
C PHE A 415 22.44 3.84 2.60
N THR A 416 22.91 4.92 3.19
CA THR A 416 23.70 5.93 2.47
C THR A 416 25.16 5.54 2.25
N GLY A 417 25.62 4.43 2.79
CA GLY A 417 27.00 3.94 2.68
C GLY A 417 28.03 4.80 3.43
N VAL A 418 27.56 5.73 4.25
CA VAL A 418 28.42 6.50 5.17
C VAL A 418 28.52 5.70 6.47
N SER A 419 29.62 5.84 7.18
CA SER A 419 30.06 5.09 8.36
C SER A 419 29.06 4.84 9.52
N THR A 420 27.79 5.10 9.30
CA THR A 420 26.69 5.08 10.30
C THR A 420 25.66 3.98 10.10
N GLY A 421 25.72 3.20 9.01
CA GLY A 421 24.75 2.14 8.73
C GLY A 421 23.51 2.63 7.98
N VAL A 422 22.33 2.14 8.37
CA VAL A 422 21.03 2.48 7.79
C VAL A 422 20.33 3.54 8.64
N ASP A 423 19.90 4.62 8.01
CA ASP A 423 19.14 5.71 8.62
C ASP A 423 17.67 5.69 8.14
N LEU A 424 16.85 6.61 8.65
CA LEU A 424 15.50 6.84 8.14
C LEU A 424 15.43 8.17 7.37
N SER A 425 14.94 8.06 6.13
CA SER A 425 14.65 9.19 5.25
C SER A 425 13.14 9.33 5.00
N ALA A 426 12.70 10.54 4.64
CA ALA A 426 11.30 10.83 4.34
C ALA A 426 11.15 11.83 3.20
N ARG A 427 9.98 11.80 2.56
CA ARG A 427 9.56 12.78 1.56
C ARG A 427 8.06 13.00 1.60
N ASP A 428 7.66 14.24 1.32
CA ASP A 428 6.25 14.62 1.23
C ASP A 428 5.71 14.42 -0.19
N LEU A 429 4.46 13.98 -0.25
CA LEU A 429 3.65 13.91 -1.44
C LEU A 429 2.41 14.75 -1.23
N LYS A 430 2.16 15.74 -2.08
CA LYS A 430 0.96 16.58 -2.05
C LYS A 430 -0.11 16.03 -2.96
N LYS A 431 -1.35 16.15 -2.56
CA LYS A 431 -2.49 15.92 -3.43
C LYS A 431 -2.49 16.97 -4.54
N THR A 432 -2.67 16.54 -5.77
CA THR A 432 -2.95 17.44 -6.87
C THR A 432 -4.44 17.73 -6.88
N SER A 433 -4.83 19.00 -6.87
CA SER A 433 -6.24 19.38 -6.85
C SER A 433 -6.96 18.87 -8.09
N VAL A 434 -8.12 18.22 -7.89
CA VAL A 434 -8.99 17.71 -8.95
C VAL A 434 -9.42 18.81 -9.94
N ALA A 435 -9.44 20.07 -9.51
CA ALA A 435 -9.85 21.21 -10.34
C ALA A 435 -8.87 21.54 -11.48
N ALA A 436 -7.64 21.04 -11.46
CA ALA A 436 -6.61 21.47 -12.40
C ALA A 436 -6.31 20.50 -13.56
N ARG A 437 -6.74 19.23 -13.54
CA ARG A 437 -6.25 18.23 -14.53
C ARG A 437 -7.19 17.06 -14.81
N GLN A 438 -8.46 17.25 -15.10
CA GLN A 438 -9.16 16.23 -15.87
C GLN A 438 -8.68 16.26 -17.31
N LYS A 439 -7.66 15.47 -17.64
CA LYS A 439 -7.27 15.22 -19.02
C LYS A 439 -7.98 13.98 -19.52
N LEU A 440 -8.65 14.11 -20.64
CA LEU A 440 -9.21 13.00 -21.40
C LEU A 440 -8.22 12.65 -22.50
N ASN A 441 -7.72 11.42 -22.51
CA ASN A 441 -6.97 10.89 -23.64
C ASN A 441 -7.96 10.21 -24.61
N LEU A 442 -8.11 10.81 -25.77
CA LEU A 442 -8.94 10.30 -26.83
C LEU A 442 -8.04 9.66 -27.87
N SER A 443 -8.35 8.44 -28.29
CA SER A 443 -7.65 7.78 -29.38
C SER A 443 -8.64 7.25 -30.43
N TRP A 444 -8.26 7.28 -31.69
CA TRP A 444 -9.08 6.79 -32.80
C TRP A 444 -8.22 6.16 -33.90
N GLU A 445 -8.83 5.23 -34.60
CA GLU A 445 -8.21 4.62 -35.79
C GLU A 445 -8.22 5.59 -36.97
N THR A 446 -7.17 5.57 -37.75
CA THR A 446 -6.96 6.48 -38.89
C THR A 446 -6.47 5.73 -40.13
N VAL A 447 -6.74 6.32 -41.29
CA VAL A 447 -6.13 5.91 -42.56
C VAL A 447 -5.02 6.90 -42.87
N VAL A 448 -3.82 6.40 -43.11
CA VAL A 448 -2.67 7.25 -43.43
C VAL A 448 -2.95 8.12 -44.66
N GLY A 449 -2.68 9.41 -44.54
CA GLY A 449 -2.97 10.42 -45.57
C GLY A 449 -4.36 11.06 -45.49
N ALA A 450 -5.31 10.49 -44.74
CA ALA A 450 -6.62 11.09 -44.50
C ALA A 450 -6.53 12.19 -43.43
N LYS A 451 -7.43 13.15 -43.51
CA LYS A 451 -7.52 14.29 -42.59
C LYS A 451 -8.60 14.03 -41.55
N TYR A 452 -8.30 14.30 -40.27
CA TYR A 452 -9.20 14.13 -39.16
C TYR A 452 -9.28 15.39 -38.30
N ARG A 453 -10.48 15.67 -37.80
CA ARG A 453 -10.76 16.77 -36.87
C ARG A 453 -11.49 16.23 -35.67
N LEU A 454 -10.97 16.53 -34.46
CA LEU A 454 -11.62 16.24 -33.19
C LEU A 454 -12.47 17.45 -32.81
N GLU A 455 -13.75 17.19 -32.49
CA GLU A 455 -14.71 18.21 -32.09
C GLU A 455 -15.35 17.86 -30.75
N SER A 456 -15.73 18.89 -29.99
CA SER A 456 -16.48 18.77 -28.74
C SER A 456 -17.80 19.54 -28.79
N SER A 457 -18.77 19.10 -28.00
CA SER A 457 -20.08 19.73 -27.82
C SER A 457 -20.56 19.55 -26.40
N THR A 458 -21.34 20.51 -25.89
CA THR A 458 -22.03 20.40 -24.59
C THR A 458 -23.52 20.08 -24.76
N ASP A 459 -24.06 20.16 -25.96
CA ASP A 459 -25.50 20.02 -26.27
C ASP A 459 -25.79 19.04 -27.42
N LEU A 460 -24.79 18.42 -28.03
CA LEU A 460 -24.88 17.53 -29.21
C LEU A 460 -25.35 18.22 -30.49
N VAL A 461 -25.56 19.52 -30.47
CA VAL A 461 -26.04 20.33 -31.59
C VAL A 461 -24.93 21.23 -32.13
N HIS A 462 -24.27 21.94 -31.25
CA HIS A 462 -23.18 22.85 -31.56
C HIS A 462 -21.85 22.18 -31.30
N TRP A 463 -21.05 22.04 -32.37
CA TRP A 463 -19.75 21.35 -32.31
C TRP A 463 -18.62 22.35 -32.58
N THR A 464 -17.61 22.31 -31.74
CA THR A 464 -16.44 23.17 -31.80
C THR A 464 -15.18 22.33 -31.97
N ALA A 465 -14.31 22.70 -32.89
CA ALA A 465 -13.03 22.01 -33.07
C ALA A 465 -12.17 22.12 -31.81
N VAL A 466 -11.71 20.99 -31.32
CA VAL A 466 -10.79 20.91 -30.15
C VAL A 466 -9.36 21.20 -30.57
N GLN A 467 -9.02 20.82 -31.79
CA GLN A 467 -7.72 21.07 -32.40
C GLN A 467 -7.84 21.27 -33.92
N ALA A 468 -6.83 21.84 -34.53
CA ALA A 468 -6.78 21.97 -35.99
C ALA A 468 -6.85 20.59 -36.67
N THR A 469 -7.42 20.55 -37.90
CA THR A 469 -7.47 19.34 -38.71
C THR A 469 -6.05 18.82 -38.97
N GLN A 470 -5.85 17.54 -38.71
CA GLN A 470 -4.55 16.87 -38.84
C GLN A 470 -4.59 15.79 -39.91
N THR A 471 -3.54 15.68 -40.70
CA THR A 471 -3.34 14.57 -41.63
C THR A 471 -2.73 13.39 -40.89
N ALA A 472 -3.35 12.22 -40.98
CA ALA A 472 -2.87 11.01 -40.31
C ALA A 472 -1.56 10.51 -40.93
N THR A 473 -0.56 10.35 -40.10
CA THR A 473 0.76 9.77 -40.43
C THR A 473 0.92 8.32 -39.95
N SER A 474 -0.06 7.80 -39.22
CA SER A 474 -0.09 6.44 -38.70
C SER A 474 -1.51 5.88 -38.73
N THR A 475 -1.69 4.61 -38.41
CA THR A 475 -3.00 3.93 -38.34
C THR A 475 -3.81 4.29 -37.11
N SER A 476 -3.27 5.09 -36.21
CA SER A 476 -3.98 5.62 -35.02
C SER A 476 -3.51 7.03 -34.71
N GLN A 477 -4.39 7.87 -34.22
CA GLN A 477 -4.09 9.18 -33.64
C GLN A 477 -4.66 9.30 -32.23
N SER A 478 -4.08 10.21 -31.46
CA SER A 478 -4.58 10.51 -30.10
C SER A 478 -4.51 12.00 -29.82
N ALA A 479 -5.36 12.47 -28.93
CA ALA A 479 -5.36 13.83 -28.40
C ALA A 479 -5.56 13.79 -26.89
N SER A 480 -4.82 14.62 -26.17
CA SER A 480 -5.04 14.87 -24.74
C SER A 480 -5.71 16.23 -24.61
N ILE A 481 -6.88 16.28 -24.00
CA ILE A 481 -7.66 17.49 -23.81
C ILE A 481 -7.96 17.71 -22.35
N ASP A 482 -7.93 18.94 -21.90
CA ASP A 482 -8.38 19.29 -20.57
C ASP A 482 -9.92 19.25 -20.55
N ALA A 483 -10.50 18.29 -19.83
CA ALA A 483 -11.91 18.27 -19.55
C ALA A 483 -12.21 19.41 -18.56
N GLY A 484 -12.59 20.56 -19.08
CA GLY A 484 -12.94 21.72 -18.26
C GLY A 484 -14.08 21.42 -17.27
N ALA A 485 -14.38 22.37 -16.39
CA ALA A 485 -15.42 22.29 -15.35
C ALA A 485 -16.87 22.12 -15.89
N ALA A 486 -17.07 21.81 -17.17
CA ALA A 486 -18.38 21.55 -17.76
C ALA A 486 -18.94 20.22 -17.25
N ALA A 487 -20.14 20.25 -16.73
CA ALA A 487 -20.82 19.08 -16.14
C ALA A 487 -21.05 17.94 -17.15
N GLN A 488 -20.97 18.21 -18.45
CA GLN A 488 -21.15 17.23 -19.51
C GLN A 488 -20.47 17.71 -20.81
N SER A 489 -19.70 16.85 -21.46
CA SER A 489 -19.05 17.10 -22.74
C SER A 489 -19.15 15.87 -23.64
N TYR A 490 -19.39 16.10 -24.93
CA TYR A 490 -19.45 15.07 -25.97
C TYR A 490 -18.31 15.29 -26.95
N PHE A 491 -17.80 14.21 -27.53
CA PHE A 491 -16.69 14.25 -28.48
C PHE A 491 -17.00 13.43 -29.72
N ARG A 492 -16.55 13.91 -30.87
CA ARG A 492 -16.57 13.18 -32.13
C ARG A 492 -15.31 13.41 -32.94
N VAL A 493 -14.99 12.46 -33.81
CA VAL A 493 -13.94 12.60 -34.83
C VAL A 493 -14.62 12.67 -36.18
N GLN A 494 -14.34 13.74 -36.92
CA GLN A 494 -14.72 13.88 -38.32
C GLN A 494 -13.51 13.63 -39.25
N SER A 495 -13.74 12.89 -40.33
CA SER A 495 -12.79 12.78 -41.41
C SER A 495 -13.17 13.76 -42.50
N ASP A 496 -12.26 14.67 -42.86
CA ASP A 496 -12.38 15.49 -44.06
C ASP A 496 -11.80 14.67 -45.21
N ARG A 497 -12.61 14.48 -46.22
CA ARG A 497 -12.19 13.85 -47.50
C ARG A 497 -11.51 14.87 -48.41
#